data_4feb35b3660221079649084a13d3f437
#
_entry.id   4feb35b3660221079649084a13d3f437
#
_cell.length_a   1.000
_cell.length_b   1.000
_cell.length_c   1.000
_cell.angle_alpha   90.00
_cell.angle_beta   90.00
_cell.angle_gamma   90.00
#
_symmetry.space_group_name_H-M   'P 1'
#
loop_
_entity.id
_entity.type
_entity.pdbx_description
1 polymer ?
#
loop_
_entity_poly.entity_id
_entity_poly.type
_entity_poly.pdbx_seq_one_letter_code
_entity_poly.pdbx_strand_id
1 'polypeptide(L)'
;MRLAAILTSTLVLAACNMGANAQEGEPSGGGEMTQRSYQLSGFDAVGSAGSQDVIVAVGGQHSVRAEGNSEVLDRLEIRVEDGTLKIGHKRGSDWSGIFKGDRGRTRIFVTMPAIRSAAVAGSGDMKVDRVQGEKFAASIAGSGDIEIGQMQVRDAKFEIAGSGNIKAAGTAEKSTTSIAGSGDIDVGGVQVRTASVSVAGSGDVRIHASETADISIVGSGDVEVGGSARCNVNKRGSGEVRCTA
;
A
#
# COMPACT_ATOMS: atom_id res chain seq x y z
N MET A 1 -65.73 -41.05 45.74
CA MET A 1 -66.94 -40.23 45.94
C MET A 1 -66.66 -38.81 45.42
N ARG A 2 -67.56 -38.37 44.56
CA ARG A 2 -67.83 -36.98 44.08
C ARG A 2 -66.90 -36.40 43.03
N LEU A 3 -67.45 -36.44 41.83
CA LEU A 3 -67.24 -35.58 40.65
C LEU A 3 -67.34 -34.07 40.98
N ALA A 4 -66.55 -33.28 40.32
CA ALA A 4 -66.96 -31.95 39.93
C ALA A 4 -66.30 -31.61 38.58
N ALA A 5 -67.15 -31.56 37.56
CA ALA A 5 -66.84 -31.06 36.23
C ALA A 5 -66.88 -29.53 36.23
N ILE A 6 -65.87 -28.90 35.63
CA ILE A 6 -65.94 -27.48 35.31
C ILE A 6 -65.72 -27.32 33.79
N LEU A 7 -66.78 -26.92 33.10
CA LEU A 7 -66.78 -26.44 31.73
C LEU A 7 -66.09 -25.07 31.69
N THR A 8 -65.07 -24.93 30.83
CA THR A 8 -64.55 -23.64 30.45
C THR A 8 -64.74 -23.42 28.93
N SER A 9 -65.48 -22.39 28.68
CA SER A 9 -65.90 -21.84 27.38
C SER A 9 -64.68 -21.42 26.55
N THR A 10 -64.58 -21.92 25.34
CA THR A 10 -63.60 -21.46 24.35
C THR A 10 -64.12 -20.22 23.64
N LEU A 11 -63.47 -19.09 23.88
CA LEU A 11 -63.68 -17.84 23.13
C LEU A 11 -62.71 -17.86 21.92
N VAL A 12 -63.27 -18.00 20.72
CA VAL A 12 -62.51 -17.88 19.46
C VAL A 12 -62.40 -16.41 19.13
N LEU A 13 -61.19 -15.84 19.28
CA LEU A 13 -60.85 -14.53 18.72
C LEU A 13 -60.29 -14.77 17.31
N ALA A 14 -61.06 -14.37 16.31
CA ALA A 14 -60.56 -14.25 14.94
C ALA A 14 -59.67 -13.01 14.87
N ALA A 15 -58.33 -13.21 14.84
CA ALA A 15 -57.37 -12.17 14.51
C ALA A 15 -57.19 -12.11 12.99
N CYS A 16 -57.60 -11.00 12.38
CA CYS A 16 -57.31 -10.65 11.01
C CYS A 16 -55.80 -10.53 10.86
N ASN A 17 -55.20 -11.47 10.16
CA ASN A 17 -53.81 -11.43 9.77
C ASN A 17 -53.67 -10.51 8.55
N MET A 18 -53.40 -9.22 8.77
CA MET A 18 -52.87 -8.32 7.75
C MET A 18 -51.44 -8.73 7.49
N GLY A 19 -51.20 -9.47 6.41
CA GLY A 19 -49.88 -9.80 5.93
C GLY A 19 -49.12 -8.53 5.51
N ALA A 20 -48.28 -8.04 6.40
CA ALA A 20 -47.19 -7.18 6.01
C ALA A 20 -46.13 -8.09 5.38
N ASN A 21 -46.08 -8.17 4.06
CA ASN A 21 -44.90 -8.65 3.35
C ASN A 21 -43.75 -7.68 3.63
N ALA A 22 -43.07 -7.87 4.73
CA ALA A 22 -41.70 -7.40 4.86
C ALA A 22 -40.88 -8.25 3.87
N GLN A 23 -40.67 -7.72 2.67
CA GLN A 23 -39.59 -8.17 1.80
C GLN A 23 -38.32 -7.87 2.58
N GLU A 24 -37.80 -8.88 3.26
CA GLU A 24 -36.43 -8.89 3.68
C GLU A 24 -35.62 -8.74 2.40
N GLY A 25 -35.11 -7.50 2.16
CA GLY A 25 -34.16 -7.25 1.11
C GLY A 25 -32.99 -8.18 1.35
N GLU A 26 -32.79 -9.14 0.44
CA GLU A 26 -31.56 -9.92 0.39
C GLU A 26 -30.38 -8.95 0.46
N PRO A 27 -29.37 -9.20 1.30
CA PRO A 27 -28.17 -8.39 1.32
C PRO A 27 -27.52 -8.48 -0.06
N SER A 28 -27.60 -7.37 -0.80
CA SER A 28 -27.08 -7.24 -2.15
C SER A 28 -25.61 -7.61 -2.17
N GLY A 29 -25.27 -8.79 -2.71
CA GLY A 29 -24.09 -9.09 -3.49
C GLY A 29 -22.72 -8.66 -2.97
N GLY A 30 -22.39 -8.89 -1.70
CA GLY A 30 -21.02 -8.91 -1.24
C GLY A 30 -20.51 -10.35 -1.29
N GLY A 31 -19.59 -10.68 -2.21
CA GLY A 31 -18.97 -12.00 -2.20
C GLY A 31 -18.34 -12.30 -0.84
N GLU A 32 -18.31 -13.56 -0.48
CA GLU A 32 -17.76 -14.04 0.80
C GLU A 32 -16.29 -13.63 0.96
N MET A 33 -15.94 -13.09 2.13
CA MET A 33 -14.54 -12.80 2.48
C MET A 33 -13.79 -14.12 2.64
N THR A 34 -12.71 -14.30 1.91
CA THR A 34 -11.94 -15.54 1.88
C THR A 34 -10.44 -15.29 1.90
N GLN A 35 -9.69 -16.36 2.10
CA GLN A 35 -8.23 -16.34 2.12
C GLN A 35 -7.68 -17.36 1.13
N ARG A 36 -6.61 -17.00 0.43
CA ARG A 36 -5.87 -17.90 -0.48
C ARG A 36 -4.38 -17.84 -0.21
N SER A 37 -3.75 -19.00 -0.17
CA SER A 37 -2.29 -19.15 -0.06
C SER A 37 -1.70 -19.54 -1.41
N TYR A 38 -0.53 -18.97 -1.73
CA TYR A 38 0.19 -19.20 -2.98
C TYR A 38 1.56 -19.80 -2.65
N GLN A 39 1.87 -20.95 -3.24
CA GLN A 39 3.17 -21.62 -3.07
C GLN A 39 4.18 -21.00 -4.03
N LEU A 40 4.73 -19.85 -3.67
CA LEU A 40 5.67 -19.07 -4.47
C LEU A 40 6.95 -18.82 -3.68
N SER A 41 8.10 -18.92 -4.34
CA SER A 41 9.41 -18.70 -3.74
C SER A 41 10.40 -18.19 -4.79
N GLY A 42 11.64 -17.87 -4.38
CA GLY A 42 12.68 -17.44 -5.30
C GLY A 42 12.53 -15.99 -5.76
N PHE A 43 11.94 -15.11 -4.93
CA PHE A 43 11.83 -13.69 -5.19
C PHE A 43 12.47 -12.87 -4.05
N ASP A 44 13.06 -11.76 -4.41
CA ASP A 44 13.65 -10.75 -3.52
C ASP A 44 13.17 -9.32 -3.85
N ALA A 45 12.15 -9.21 -4.69
CA ALA A 45 11.47 -7.98 -5.04
C ALA A 45 9.96 -8.19 -5.06
N VAL A 46 9.18 -7.12 -4.76
CA VAL A 46 7.72 -7.14 -4.78
C VAL A 46 7.22 -5.99 -5.62
N GLY A 47 6.35 -6.29 -6.60
CA GLY A 47 5.67 -5.31 -7.43
C GLY A 47 4.15 -5.53 -7.39
N SER A 48 3.41 -4.49 -7.02
CA SER A 48 1.95 -4.47 -6.99
C SER A 48 1.41 -3.56 -8.08
N ALA A 49 0.44 -4.04 -8.86
CA ALA A 49 -0.26 -3.27 -9.88
C ALA A 49 -1.78 -3.34 -9.65
N GLY A 50 -2.38 -2.21 -9.23
CA GLY A 50 -3.81 -2.10 -8.93
C GLY A 50 -4.10 -1.36 -7.63
N SER A 51 -5.16 -1.77 -6.93
CA SER A 51 -5.68 -1.11 -5.71
C SER A 51 -5.59 -1.97 -4.45
N GLN A 52 -4.92 -3.10 -4.51
CA GLN A 52 -4.73 -4.00 -3.36
C GLN A 52 -3.61 -3.50 -2.45
N ASP A 53 -3.80 -3.67 -1.15
CA ASP A 53 -2.78 -3.36 -0.16
C ASP A 53 -1.83 -4.55 0.02
N VAL A 54 -0.53 -4.28 0.11
CA VAL A 54 0.51 -5.29 0.28
C VAL A 54 1.27 -5.07 1.58
N ILE A 55 1.35 -6.10 2.41
CA ILE A 55 2.07 -6.06 3.68
C ILE A 55 3.23 -7.06 3.59
N VAL A 56 4.46 -6.54 3.64
CA VAL A 56 5.68 -7.34 3.50
C VAL A 56 6.38 -7.45 4.85
N ALA A 57 6.59 -8.67 5.31
CA ALA A 57 7.39 -9.02 6.48
C ALA A 57 8.71 -9.64 6.02
N VAL A 58 9.84 -9.06 6.40
CA VAL A 58 11.18 -9.51 5.98
C VAL A 58 11.89 -10.24 7.11
N GLY A 59 12.58 -11.34 6.78
CA GLY A 59 13.37 -12.15 7.71
C GLY A 59 12.82 -13.57 7.92
N GLY A 60 11.80 -13.99 7.17
CA GLY A 60 11.21 -15.34 7.21
C GLY A 60 11.32 -16.10 5.90
N GLN A 61 10.84 -17.35 5.88
CA GLN A 61 10.71 -18.12 4.65
C GLN A 61 9.63 -17.51 3.75
N HIS A 62 9.74 -17.75 2.44
CA HIS A 62 8.76 -17.25 1.48
C HIS A 62 7.34 -17.77 1.81
N SER A 63 6.40 -16.85 1.93
CA SER A 63 4.98 -17.13 2.10
C SER A 63 4.18 -16.01 1.45
N VAL A 64 3.15 -16.36 0.70
CA VAL A 64 2.26 -15.39 0.05
C VAL A 64 0.82 -15.79 0.32
N ARG A 65 0.04 -14.86 0.86
CA ARG A 65 -1.36 -15.05 1.24
C ARG A 65 -2.17 -13.82 0.84
N ALA A 66 -3.30 -14.01 0.21
CA ALA A 66 -4.25 -12.96 -0.13
C ALA A 66 -5.55 -13.13 0.67
N GLU A 67 -6.08 -12.03 1.17
CA GLU A 67 -7.38 -11.94 1.86
C GLU A 67 -8.25 -10.91 1.16
N GLY A 68 -9.52 -11.24 0.97
CA GLY A 68 -10.46 -10.35 0.31
C GLY A 68 -11.71 -11.09 -0.18
N ASN A 69 -12.53 -10.37 -0.94
CA ASN A 69 -13.70 -10.92 -1.58
C ASN A 69 -13.30 -12.04 -2.57
N SER A 70 -13.99 -13.18 -2.53
CA SER A 70 -13.70 -14.35 -3.37
C SER A 70 -13.66 -14.03 -4.86
N GLU A 71 -14.60 -13.22 -5.37
CA GLU A 71 -14.64 -12.82 -6.78
C GLU A 71 -13.46 -11.93 -7.19
N VAL A 72 -12.97 -11.08 -6.26
CA VAL A 72 -11.77 -10.26 -6.49
C VAL A 72 -10.54 -11.13 -6.49
N LEU A 73 -10.42 -12.07 -5.54
CA LEU A 73 -9.31 -13.02 -5.48
C LEU A 73 -9.25 -13.95 -6.70
N ASP A 74 -10.39 -14.29 -7.34
CA ASP A 74 -10.43 -15.08 -8.58
C ASP A 74 -9.78 -14.34 -9.76
N ARG A 75 -9.80 -13.03 -9.75
CA ARG A 75 -9.25 -12.17 -10.79
C ARG A 75 -7.81 -11.75 -10.52
N LEU A 76 -7.30 -11.98 -9.29
CA LEU A 76 -5.89 -11.73 -8.99
C LEU A 76 -4.99 -12.68 -9.77
N GLU A 77 -3.89 -12.14 -10.22
CA GLU A 77 -2.74 -12.86 -10.76
C GLU A 77 -1.53 -12.56 -9.88
N ILE A 78 -1.04 -13.58 -9.18
CA ILE A 78 0.16 -13.48 -8.36
C ILE A 78 1.15 -14.51 -8.89
N ARG A 79 2.31 -14.04 -9.38
CA ARG A 79 3.36 -14.88 -9.97
C ARG A 79 4.74 -14.34 -9.67
N VAL A 80 5.74 -15.19 -9.80
CA VAL A 80 7.15 -14.79 -9.74
C VAL A 80 7.69 -14.70 -11.17
N GLU A 81 8.31 -13.57 -11.50
CA GLU A 81 8.94 -13.33 -12.79
C GLU A 81 10.23 -12.52 -12.56
N ASP A 82 11.35 -13.01 -13.04
CA ASP A 82 12.69 -12.39 -12.90
C ASP A 82 13.04 -12.03 -11.45
N GLY A 83 12.75 -12.94 -10.49
CA GLY A 83 13.00 -12.73 -9.08
C GLY A 83 12.08 -11.69 -8.41
N THR A 84 11.02 -11.26 -9.08
CA THR A 84 10.02 -10.32 -8.58
C THR A 84 8.68 -11.02 -8.39
N LEU A 85 8.11 -10.90 -7.19
CA LEU A 85 6.72 -11.26 -6.94
C LEU A 85 5.83 -10.18 -7.57
N LYS A 86 5.20 -10.50 -8.69
CA LYS A 86 4.27 -9.62 -9.39
C LYS A 86 2.86 -9.90 -8.93
N ILE A 87 2.19 -8.88 -8.42
CA ILE A 87 0.82 -8.91 -7.93
C ILE A 87 0.00 -7.98 -8.84
N GLY A 88 -1.01 -8.51 -9.47
CA GLY A 88 -1.85 -7.74 -10.40
C GLY A 88 -3.15 -8.46 -10.71
N HIS A 89 -3.75 -8.12 -11.84
CA HIS A 89 -5.01 -8.71 -12.28
C HIS A 89 -4.80 -9.48 -13.59
N LYS A 90 -5.56 -10.55 -13.76
CA LYS A 90 -5.59 -11.34 -15.00
C LYS A 90 -6.02 -10.45 -16.16
N ARG A 91 -5.32 -10.56 -17.29
CA ARG A 91 -5.67 -9.84 -18.52
C ARG A 91 -7.07 -10.25 -19.01
N GLY A 92 -7.88 -9.25 -19.43
CA GLY A 92 -9.24 -9.50 -19.95
C GLY A 92 -10.31 -9.73 -18.88
N SER A 93 -9.98 -9.60 -17.58
CA SER A 93 -11.01 -9.56 -16.56
C SER A 93 -11.78 -8.24 -16.68
N ASP A 94 -13.11 -8.37 -16.86
CA ASP A 94 -14.00 -7.22 -17.04
C ASP A 94 -14.04 -6.39 -15.74
N TRP A 95 -13.44 -5.20 -15.78
CA TRP A 95 -13.32 -4.31 -14.61
C TRP A 95 -14.60 -3.54 -14.31
N SER A 96 -15.53 -3.45 -15.30
CA SER A 96 -16.75 -2.63 -15.22
C SER A 96 -17.73 -3.05 -14.13
N GLY A 97 -17.69 -4.31 -13.69
CA GLY A 97 -18.55 -4.84 -12.63
C GLY A 97 -18.06 -4.65 -11.20
N ILE A 98 -16.81 -4.21 -10.99
CA ILE A 98 -16.17 -4.15 -9.66
C ILE A 98 -16.61 -2.89 -8.89
N PHE A 99 -17.06 -1.85 -9.58
CA PHE A 99 -17.48 -0.59 -8.95
C PHE A 99 -18.88 -0.60 -8.31
N LYS A 100 -19.61 -1.72 -8.39
CA LYS A 100 -20.93 -1.85 -7.75
C LYS A 100 -20.83 -2.56 -6.39
N GLY A 101 -20.49 -1.82 -5.35
CA GLY A 101 -20.52 -2.25 -3.96
C GLY A 101 -19.17 -2.14 -3.24
N ASP A 102 -19.21 -1.87 -1.94
CA ASP A 102 -18.06 -1.92 -1.03
C ASP A 102 -17.66 -3.39 -0.84
N ARG A 103 -16.73 -3.86 -1.66
CA ARG A 103 -16.25 -5.26 -1.64
C ARG A 103 -15.09 -5.48 -0.68
N GLY A 104 -14.84 -4.54 0.20
CA GLY A 104 -13.74 -4.59 1.15
C GLY A 104 -12.36 -4.45 0.49
N ARG A 105 -11.36 -4.05 1.26
CA ARG A 105 -9.97 -3.98 0.79
C ARG A 105 -9.39 -5.37 0.61
N THR A 106 -8.78 -5.62 -0.54
CA THR A 106 -7.97 -6.82 -0.75
C THR A 106 -6.58 -6.59 -0.16
N ARG A 107 -6.15 -7.47 0.72
CA ARG A 107 -4.84 -7.44 1.37
C ARG A 107 -4.00 -8.63 0.97
N ILE A 108 -2.73 -8.38 0.71
CA ILE A 108 -1.78 -9.43 0.35
C ILE A 108 -0.64 -9.39 1.36
N PHE A 109 -0.45 -10.50 2.04
CA PHE A 109 0.59 -10.68 3.04
C PHE A 109 1.73 -11.47 2.39
N VAL A 110 2.92 -10.89 2.42
CA VAL A 110 4.13 -11.48 1.86
C VAL A 110 5.16 -11.61 2.97
N THR A 111 5.72 -12.80 3.13
CA THR A 111 6.92 -13.01 3.95
C THR A 111 8.05 -13.44 3.04
N MET A 112 9.25 -12.90 3.26
CA MET A 112 10.43 -13.21 2.43
C MET A 112 11.72 -13.02 3.22
N PRO A 113 12.82 -13.71 2.85
CA PRO A 113 14.09 -13.62 3.59
C PRO A 113 14.76 -12.24 3.54
N ALA A 114 14.73 -11.61 2.39
CA ALA A 114 15.30 -10.29 2.13
C ALA A 114 14.53 -9.60 1.00
N ILE A 115 14.55 -8.26 0.96
CA ILE A 115 13.91 -7.47 -0.08
C ILE A 115 14.91 -6.45 -0.66
N ARG A 116 15.03 -6.40 -1.99
CA ARG A 116 15.84 -5.41 -2.73
C ARG A 116 15.01 -4.33 -3.42
N SER A 117 13.72 -4.57 -3.63
CA SER A 117 12.86 -3.59 -4.32
C SER A 117 11.40 -3.76 -3.94
N ALA A 118 10.71 -2.61 -3.77
CA ALA A 118 9.28 -2.47 -3.56
C ALA A 118 8.70 -1.52 -4.61
N ALA A 119 7.73 -1.95 -5.40
CA ALA A 119 7.14 -1.16 -6.46
C ALA A 119 5.60 -1.18 -6.40
N VAL A 120 4.99 0.00 -6.53
CA VAL A 120 3.53 0.16 -6.61
C VAL A 120 3.17 0.86 -7.91
N ALA A 121 2.30 0.22 -8.71
CA ALA A 121 1.72 0.80 -9.91
C ALA A 121 0.19 0.83 -9.75
N GLY A 122 -0.37 2.02 -9.47
CA GLY A 122 -1.80 2.19 -9.21
C GLY A 122 -2.09 2.97 -7.94
N SER A 123 -3.09 2.53 -7.16
CA SER A 123 -3.59 3.23 -5.96
C SER A 123 -3.62 2.37 -4.69
N GLY A 124 -3.09 1.16 -4.74
CA GLY A 124 -2.91 0.31 -3.56
C GLY A 124 -1.66 0.71 -2.78
N ASP A 125 -1.62 0.38 -1.49
CA ASP A 125 -0.53 0.74 -0.60
C ASP A 125 0.39 -0.45 -0.33
N MET A 126 1.67 -0.17 -0.07
CA MET A 126 2.64 -1.19 0.32
C MET A 126 3.34 -0.82 1.63
N LYS A 127 3.33 -1.76 2.58
CA LYS A 127 4.07 -1.61 3.84
C LYS A 127 5.15 -2.67 3.91
N VAL A 128 6.39 -2.23 4.17
CA VAL A 128 7.55 -3.09 4.40
C VAL A 128 8.04 -2.87 5.82
N ASP A 129 8.08 -3.91 6.64
CA ASP A 129 8.46 -3.78 8.04
C ASP A 129 9.93 -3.38 8.21
N ARG A 130 10.83 -4.02 7.45
CA ARG A 130 12.27 -3.76 7.50
C ARG A 130 12.96 -4.05 6.17
N VAL A 131 14.10 -3.40 5.97
CA VAL A 131 14.98 -3.59 4.81
C VAL A 131 16.43 -3.67 5.29
N GLN A 132 17.18 -4.69 4.88
CA GLN A 132 18.59 -4.82 5.17
C GLN A 132 19.33 -5.30 3.92
N GLY A 133 20.48 -4.72 3.60
CA GLY A 133 21.30 -5.15 2.47
C GLY A 133 22.17 -4.05 1.87
N GLU A 134 22.70 -4.32 0.70
CA GLU A 134 23.54 -3.37 -0.04
C GLU A 134 22.71 -2.26 -0.71
N LYS A 135 21.62 -2.65 -1.36
CA LYS A 135 20.81 -1.74 -2.17
C LYS A 135 19.31 -1.99 -1.95
N PHE A 136 18.57 -0.90 -1.91
CA PHE A 136 17.11 -0.97 -1.90
C PHE A 136 16.51 0.11 -2.79
N ALA A 137 15.46 -0.24 -3.52
CA ALA A 137 14.69 0.69 -4.35
C ALA A 137 13.20 0.64 -4.01
N ALA A 138 12.59 1.79 -3.74
CA ALA A 138 11.15 1.95 -3.66
C ALA A 138 10.67 2.83 -4.82
N SER A 139 9.64 2.40 -5.54
CA SER A 139 9.11 3.15 -6.68
C SER A 139 7.60 3.16 -6.71
N ILE A 140 7.01 4.31 -7.02
CA ILE A 140 5.57 4.49 -7.20
C ILE A 140 5.31 5.04 -8.62
N ALA A 141 4.37 4.41 -9.31
CA ALA A 141 3.78 4.91 -10.54
C ALA A 141 2.26 5.00 -10.35
N GLY A 142 1.75 6.15 -9.89
CA GLY A 142 0.33 6.34 -9.57
C GLY A 142 0.09 7.17 -8.32
N SER A 143 -0.86 6.72 -7.49
CA SER A 143 -1.32 7.46 -6.29
C SER A 143 -1.33 6.61 -5.02
N GLY A 144 -0.78 5.41 -5.06
CA GLY A 144 -0.61 4.57 -3.87
C GLY A 144 0.62 4.98 -3.06
N ASP A 145 0.73 4.48 -1.83
CA ASP A 145 1.79 4.84 -0.90
C ASP A 145 2.73 3.66 -0.60
N ILE A 146 4.00 3.96 -0.29
CA ILE A 146 4.97 2.98 0.23
C ILE A 146 5.48 3.45 1.60
N GLU A 147 5.30 2.62 2.60
CA GLU A 147 5.84 2.84 3.95
C GLU A 147 6.89 1.79 4.30
N ILE A 148 8.10 2.22 4.69
CA ILE A 148 9.20 1.37 5.11
C ILE A 148 9.49 1.65 6.57
N GLY A 149 9.26 0.67 7.44
CA GLY A 149 9.38 0.83 8.90
C GLY A 149 10.82 1.06 9.35
N GLN A 150 11.75 0.20 8.94
CA GLN A 150 13.17 0.32 9.29
C GLN A 150 14.05 -0.13 8.14
N MET A 151 15.01 0.71 7.78
CA MET A 151 15.94 0.44 6.70
C MET A 151 17.41 0.52 7.18
N GLN A 152 18.23 -0.41 6.73
CA GLN A 152 19.68 -0.37 6.90
C GLN A 152 20.34 -0.88 5.63
N VAL A 153 20.74 0.05 4.76
CA VAL A 153 21.33 -0.27 3.46
C VAL A 153 22.53 0.61 3.16
N ARG A 154 23.30 0.28 2.13
CA ARG A 154 24.33 1.18 1.61
C ARG A 154 23.72 2.21 0.65
N ASP A 155 22.99 1.76 -0.35
CA ASP A 155 22.41 2.61 -1.39
C ASP A 155 20.86 2.52 -1.33
N ALA A 156 20.20 3.63 -1.05
CA ALA A 156 18.74 3.75 -1.08
C ALA A 156 18.28 4.58 -2.28
N LYS A 157 17.23 4.10 -2.96
CA LYS A 157 16.61 4.81 -4.09
C LYS A 157 15.11 4.95 -3.87
N PHE A 158 14.57 6.16 -4.03
CA PHE A 158 13.15 6.48 -3.88
C PHE A 158 12.67 7.21 -5.12
N GLU A 159 11.64 6.71 -5.79
CA GLU A 159 11.13 7.28 -7.03
C GLU A 159 9.61 7.37 -7.02
N ILE A 160 9.07 8.53 -7.39
CA ILE A 160 7.63 8.74 -7.59
C ILE A 160 7.40 9.29 -8.99
N ALA A 161 6.52 8.65 -9.73
CA ALA A 161 5.90 9.16 -10.95
C ALA A 161 4.38 9.22 -10.71
N GLY A 162 3.87 10.38 -10.24
CA GLY A 162 2.46 10.55 -9.89
C GLY A 162 2.22 11.40 -8.65
N SER A 163 1.29 10.94 -7.79
CA SER A 163 0.83 11.69 -6.61
C SER A 163 0.82 10.84 -5.32
N GLY A 164 1.42 9.67 -5.34
CA GLY A 164 1.58 8.83 -4.16
C GLY A 164 2.73 9.30 -3.27
N ASN A 165 2.89 8.69 -2.09
CA ASN A 165 3.89 9.10 -1.12
C ASN A 165 4.81 7.94 -0.72
N ILE A 166 6.08 8.26 -0.46
CA ILE A 166 7.04 7.31 0.12
C ILE A 166 7.48 7.82 1.48
N LYS A 167 7.38 6.95 2.50
CA LYS A 167 7.89 7.21 3.83
C LYS A 167 8.87 6.12 4.25
N ALA A 168 10.03 6.52 4.78
CA ALA A 168 11.01 5.58 5.32
C ALA A 168 11.73 6.11 6.55
N ALA A 169 12.25 5.18 7.37
CA ALA A 169 13.13 5.50 8.50
C ALA A 169 14.30 4.49 8.55
N GLY A 170 15.43 4.92 9.12
CA GLY A 170 16.60 4.05 9.28
C GLY A 170 17.93 4.73 8.90
N THR A 171 18.80 3.98 8.22
CA THR A 171 20.12 4.47 7.81
C THR A 171 20.49 4.02 6.41
N ALA A 172 21.20 4.88 5.66
CA ALA A 172 21.87 4.51 4.42
C ALA A 172 23.20 5.29 4.26
N GLU A 173 24.10 4.84 3.42
CA GLU A 173 25.28 5.66 3.07
C GLU A 173 24.89 6.71 2.03
N LYS A 174 24.13 6.29 1.02
CA LYS A 174 23.68 7.15 -0.08
C LYS A 174 22.19 7.06 -0.30
N SER A 175 21.55 8.19 -0.57
CA SER A 175 20.16 8.26 -1.02
C SER A 175 20.05 8.97 -2.36
N THR A 176 19.27 8.39 -3.26
CA THR A 176 18.82 9.04 -4.50
C THR A 176 17.31 9.13 -4.47
N THR A 177 16.79 10.35 -4.55
CA THR A 177 15.36 10.64 -4.44
C THR A 177 14.90 11.38 -5.69
N SER A 178 13.83 10.92 -6.33
CA SER A 178 13.32 11.53 -7.56
C SER A 178 11.80 11.59 -7.55
N ILE A 179 11.25 12.77 -7.86
CA ILE A 179 9.81 12.99 -8.03
C ILE A 179 9.54 13.54 -9.43
N ALA A 180 8.60 12.91 -10.13
CA ALA A 180 7.98 13.44 -11.34
C ALA A 180 6.45 13.50 -11.10
N GLY A 181 5.95 14.67 -10.64
CA GLY A 181 4.54 14.84 -10.28
C GLY A 181 4.32 15.69 -9.05
N SER A 182 3.37 15.26 -8.20
CA SER A 182 2.92 16.00 -7.01
C SER A 182 2.88 15.14 -5.74
N GLY A 183 3.49 13.96 -5.78
CA GLY A 183 3.63 13.10 -4.62
C GLY A 183 4.81 13.50 -3.74
N ASP A 184 4.86 13.06 -2.48
CA ASP A 184 5.85 13.47 -1.51
C ASP A 184 6.77 12.31 -1.09
N ILE A 185 8.03 12.63 -0.79
CA ILE A 185 8.99 11.66 -0.24
C ILE A 185 9.49 12.16 1.12
N ASP A 186 9.00 11.52 2.19
CA ASP A 186 9.45 11.76 3.57
C ASP A 186 10.45 10.68 4.00
N VAL A 187 11.71 10.96 3.79
CA VAL A 187 12.83 10.16 4.26
C VAL A 187 13.69 10.93 5.27
N GLY A 188 13.10 11.93 5.94
CA GLY A 188 13.75 12.67 7.02
C GLY A 188 14.14 11.78 8.21
N GLY A 189 13.48 10.64 8.38
CA GLY A 189 13.84 9.60 9.35
C GLY A 189 14.98 8.68 8.89
N VAL A 190 15.51 8.82 7.67
CA VAL A 190 16.65 8.06 7.15
C VAL A 190 17.90 8.91 7.25
N GLN A 191 18.86 8.52 8.09
CA GLN A 191 20.15 9.19 8.18
C GLN A 191 21.04 8.73 7.04
N VAL A 192 21.45 9.68 6.16
CA VAL A 192 22.38 9.37 5.06
C VAL A 192 23.65 10.23 5.15
N ARG A 193 24.73 9.78 4.53
CA ARG A 193 25.93 10.61 4.36
C ARG A 193 25.77 11.56 3.18
N THR A 194 25.36 11.03 2.03
CA THR A 194 25.21 11.81 0.81
C THR A 194 23.80 11.63 0.23
N ALA A 195 23.20 12.73 -0.21
CA ALA A 195 21.88 12.75 -0.82
C ALA A 195 21.92 13.37 -2.22
N SER A 196 21.15 12.80 -3.14
CA SER A 196 20.84 13.41 -4.44
C SER A 196 19.34 13.50 -4.58
N VAL A 197 18.79 14.71 -4.76
CA VAL A 197 17.36 14.98 -4.83
C VAL A 197 17.03 15.64 -6.16
N SER A 198 16.06 15.11 -6.87
CA SER A 198 15.52 15.67 -8.11
C SER A 198 14.01 15.77 -8.06
N VAL A 199 13.46 16.97 -8.18
CA VAL A 199 12.02 17.23 -8.22
C VAL A 199 11.63 17.88 -9.53
N ALA A 200 10.72 17.24 -10.27
CA ALA A 200 10.09 17.78 -11.45
C ALA A 200 8.57 17.82 -11.22
N GLY A 201 8.06 18.97 -10.76
CA GLY A 201 6.64 19.13 -10.42
C GLY A 201 6.41 19.97 -9.15
N SER A 202 5.48 19.51 -8.30
CA SER A 202 5.07 20.23 -7.09
C SER A 202 5.12 19.36 -5.82
N GLY A 203 5.73 18.19 -5.91
CA GLY A 203 5.90 17.29 -4.75
C GLY A 203 7.06 17.73 -3.87
N ASP A 204 6.98 17.39 -2.59
CA ASP A 204 7.93 17.80 -1.57
C ASP A 204 8.87 16.66 -1.16
N VAL A 205 10.08 17.01 -0.77
CA VAL A 205 11.08 16.03 -0.26
C VAL A 205 11.59 16.48 1.11
N ARG A 206 11.50 15.56 2.08
CA ARG A 206 12.20 15.71 3.37
C ARG A 206 13.27 14.64 3.49
N ILE A 207 14.53 15.04 3.74
CA ILE A 207 15.68 14.14 3.85
C ILE A 207 16.65 14.61 4.94
N HIS A 208 17.43 13.68 5.51
CA HIS A 208 18.47 14.01 6.49
C HIS A 208 19.83 13.54 5.99
N ALA A 209 20.76 14.49 5.73
CA ALA A 209 22.09 14.21 5.22
C ALA A 209 23.20 14.84 6.08
N SER A 210 24.37 14.20 6.19
CA SER A 210 25.45 14.64 7.07
C SER A 210 26.65 15.24 6.34
N GLU A 211 26.90 14.93 5.06
CA GLU A 211 28.07 15.37 4.31
C GLU A 211 27.70 16.28 3.13
N THR A 212 26.93 15.77 2.17
CA THR A 212 26.52 16.54 0.97
C THR A 212 25.08 16.23 0.58
N ALA A 213 24.40 17.27 0.05
CA ALA A 213 23.09 17.15 -0.57
C ALA A 213 23.08 17.92 -1.89
N ASP A 214 22.98 17.19 -3.00
CA ASP A 214 22.85 17.76 -4.35
C ASP A 214 21.37 17.82 -4.72
N ILE A 215 20.82 19.01 -4.93
CA ILE A 215 19.39 19.25 -5.08
C ILE A 215 19.12 19.92 -6.43
N SER A 216 18.22 19.34 -7.20
CA SER A 216 17.72 19.93 -8.46
C SER A 216 16.19 19.99 -8.43
N ILE A 217 15.63 21.19 -8.61
CA ILE A 217 14.18 21.42 -8.65
C ILE A 217 13.80 22.10 -9.97
N VAL A 218 12.80 21.53 -10.64
CA VAL A 218 12.10 22.17 -11.77
C VAL A 218 10.61 22.17 -11.44
N GLY A 219 10.09 23.30 -10.96
CA GLY A 219 8.69 23.43 -10.55
C GLY A 219 8.49 24.22 -9.27
N SER A 220 7.52 23.79 -8.45
CA SER A 220 7.09 24.48 -7.23
C SER A 220 7.20 23.63 -5.97
N GLY A 221 7.79 22.44 -6.06
CA GLY A 221 7.98 21.56 -4.91
C GLY A 221 9.09 22.05 -3.98
N ASP A 222 8.99 21.74 -2.70
CA ASP A 222 9.92 22.16 -1.66
C ASP A 222 10.84 21.01 -1.23
N VAL A 223 12.09 21.36 -0.86
CA VAL A 223 13.04 20.37 -0.32
C VAL A 223 13.57 20.81 1.03
N GLU A 224 13.37 19.99 2.04
CA GLU A 224 13.91 20.18 3.38
C GLU A 224 15.04 19.17 3.65
N VAL A 225 16.24 19.68 3.89
CA VAL A 225 17.42 18.87 4.24
C VAL A 225 17.79 19.14 5.68
N GLY A 226 17.57 18.15 6.54
CA GLY A 226 18.06 18.14 7.92
C GLY A 226 19.50 17.62 8.01
N GLY A 227 20.19 17.92 9.12
CA GLY A 227 21.56 17.49 9.38
C GLY A 227 22.60 18.52 8.93
N SER A 228 23.88 18.14 8.94
CA SER A 228 25.02 19.06 8.72
C SER A 228 25.52 19.07 7.28
N ALA A 229 24.73 18.61 6.30
CA ALA A 229 25.16 18.48 4.92
C ALA A 229 25.43 19.84 4.25
N ARG A 230 26.45 19.88 3.39
CA ARG A 230 26.63 20.98 2.46
C ARG A 230 25.65 20.80 1.28
N CYS A 231 24.75 21.77 1.10
CA CYS A 231 23.78 21.74 0.02
C CYS A 231 24.31 22.44 -1.24
N ASN A 232 24.21 21.75 -2.37
CA ASN A 232 24.40 22.30 -3.71
C ASN A 232 23.02 22.38 -4.38
N VAL A 233 22.53 23.58 -4.67
CA VAL A 233 21.16 23.78 -5.13
C VAL A 233 21.12 24.33 -6.55
N ASN A 234 20.41 23.63 -7.43
CA ASN A 234 20.06 24.12 -8.78
C ASN A 234 18.52 24.15 -8.88
N LYS A 235 17.94 25.35 -8.92
CA LYS A 235 16.49 25.52 -8.88
C LYS A 235 15.98 26.34 -10.06
N ARG A 236 14.89 25.87 -10.68
CA ARG A 236 14.13 26.57 -11.70
C ARG A 236 12.64 26.48 -11.35
N GLY A 237 12.05 27.58 -10.89
CA GLY A 237 10.67 27.66 -10.45
C GLY A 237 10.51 28.32 -9.09
N SER A 238 9.33 28.14 -8.45
CA SER A 238 8.95 28.83 -7.22
C SER A 238 9.23 28.05 -5.94
N GLY A 239 9.62 26.78 -6.04
CA GLY A 239 9.89 25.92 -4.89
C GLY A 239 10.98 26.47 -3.97
N GLU A 240 11.01 26.04 -2.72
CA GLU A 240 11.98 26.47 -1.69
C GLU A 240 12.91 25.31 -1.31
N VAL A 241 14.16 25.64 -0.98
CA VAL A 241 15.11 24.67 -0.41
C VAL A 241 15.56 25.19 0.95
N ARG A 242 15.33 24.39 1.98
CA ARG A 242 15.78 24.65 3.34
C ARG A 242 16.81 23.61 3.75
N CYS A 243 18.04 24.10 4.04
CA CYS A 243 19.10 23.26 4.58
C CYS A 243 19.38 23.74 6.01
N THR A 244 19.05 22.90 6.96
CA THR A 244 19.25 23.19 8.40
C THR A 244 20.47 22.40 8.87
N ALA A 245 21.48 23.13 9.39
CA ALA A 245 22.64 22.54 10.05
C ALA A 245 22.32 22.22 11.50
#